data_06ffe52c98f47cd059410bb8652ace0b
#
_entry.id   06ffe52c98f47cd059410bb8652ace0b
#
_cell.length_a   1.000
_cell.length_b   1.000
_cell.length_c   1.000
_cell.angle_alpha   90.00
_cell.angle_beta   90.00
_cell.angle_gamma   90.00
#
_symmetry.space_group_name_H-M   'P 1'
#
loop_
_entity.id
_entity.type
_entity.pdbx_description
1 polymer ?
#
loop_
_entity_poly.entity_id
_entity_poly.type
_entity_poly.pdbx_seq_one_letter_code
_entity_poly.pdbx_strand_id
1 'polypeptide(L)'
;MFSSAEVNEQDAPAYRYAYLEVEGPYSKLGSKQAEVQALLKLQKVNYTYPITLMMSDPRVTQYKQRVARIGFLLSSNANVAEPLKLDTIPARHVISVSIKAHPLFAYGKTYGALVKYCEQHGMGLQLPTVEIVEHSKLTVQMPLGKE
;
A
#
# COMPACT_ATOMS: atom_id res chain seq x y z
N MET A 1 12.54 18.77 -12.38
CA MET A 1 13.44 17.62 -12.30
C MET A 1 12.71 16.38 -11.78
N PHE A 2 12.95 15.25 -12.37
CA PHE A 2 12.30 14.01 -11.96
C PHE A 2 13.23 13.24 -11.05
N SER A 3 12.71 12.80 -9.91
CA SER A 3 13.44 11.93 -9.01
C SER A 3 13.41 10.51 -9.55
N SER A 4 14.50 9.80 -9.36
CA SER A 4 14.54 8.37 -9.65
C SER A 4 14.01 7.61 -8.45
N ALA A 5 13.36 6.49 -8.72
CA ALA A 5 12.91 5.60 -7.66
C ALA A 5 14.13 4.93 -7.01
N GLU A 6 14.13 4.88 -5.68
CA GLU A 6 15.16 4.19 -4.93
C GLU A 6 14.69 2.81 -4.55
N VAL A 7 15.53 1.81 -4.79
CA VAL A 7 15.20 0.41 -4.50
C VAL A 7 16.11 -0.09 -3.40
N ASN A 8 15.53 -0.54 -2.30
CA ASN A 8 16.30 -1.04 -1.15
C ASN A 8 15.69 -2.33 -0.64
N GLU A 9 16.57 -3.25 -0.26
CA GLU A 9 16.14 -4.44 0.48
C GLU A 9 16.29 -4.11 1.96
N GLN A 10 15.23 -4.28 2.74
CA GLN A 10 15.26 -3.86 4.14
C GLN A 10 14.19 -4.59 4.96
N ASP A 11 14.34 -4.52 6.27
CA ASP A 11 13.29 -4.96 7.17
C ASP A 11 12.26 -3.86 7.35
N ALA A 12 11.01 -4.21 7.26
CA ALA A 12 9.90 -3.29 7.50
C ALA A 12 9.26 -3.63 8.84
N PRO A 13 8.85 -2.61 9.62
CA PRO A 13 8.20 -2.85 10.90
C PRO A 13 6.78 -3.37 10.70
N ALA A 14 6.18 -3.83 11.79
CA ALA A 14 4.76 -4.17 11.75
C ALA A 14 3.93 -2.89 11.62
N TYR A 15 2.83 -3.00 10.88
CA TYR A 15 1.90 -1.89 10.70
C TYR A 15 0.52 -2.31 11.15
N ARG A 16 -0.14 -1.45 11.91
CA ARG A 16 -1.53 -1.62 12.29
C ARG A 16 -2.34 -0.59 11.51
N TYR A 17 -3.41 -1.02 10.87
CA TYR A 17 -4.14 -0.12 9.99
C TYR A 17 -5.64 -0.42 9.99
N ALA A 18 -6.42 0.62 9.71
CA ALA A 18 -7.86 0.50 9.52
C ALA A 18 -8.16 0.67 8.04
N TYR A 19 -9.10 -0.11 7.52
CA TYR A 19 -9.31 -0.13 6.08
C TYR A 19 -10.73 -0.49 5.69
N LEU A 20 -11.01 -0.23 4.41
CA LEU A 20 -12.14 -0.82 3.69
C LEU A 20 -11.58 -1.65 2.53
N GLU A 21 -12.26 -2.73 2.21
CA GLU A 21 -11.87 -3.54 1.07
C GLU A 21 -12.58 -3.04 -0.17
N VAL A 22 -11.85 -2.97 -1.29
CA VAL A 22 -12.36 -2.48 -2.55
C VAL A 22 -12.19 -3.56 -3.61
N GLU A 23 -13.28 -3.93 -4.27
CA GLU A 23 -13.25 -4.83 -5.42
C GLU A 23 -13.52 -4.03 -6.68
N GLY A 24 -12.87 -4.45 -7.76
CA GLY A 24 -13.07 -3.83 -9.06
C GLY A 24 -12.00 -2.82 -9.41
N PRO A 25 -12.35 -1.80 -10.18
CA PRO A 25 -11.33 -0.87 -10.69
C PRO A 25 -10.64 -0.08 -9.59
N TYR A 26 -9.33 0.03 -9.72
CA TYR A 26 -8.53 0.79 -8.76
C TYR A 26 -8.81 2.30 -8.83
N SER A 27 -9.56 2.75 -9.84
CA SER A 27 -9.99 4.14 -9.91
C SER A 27 -10.89 4.54 -8.74
N LYS A 28 -11.47 3.57 -8.04
CA LYS A 28 -12.32 3.83 -6.87
C LYS A 28 -11.54 4.07 -5.59
N LEU A 29 -10.22 3.85 -5.59
CA LEU A 29 -9.43 3.88 -4.36
C LEU A 29 -9.45 5.24 -3.68
N GLY A 30 -9.37 6.33 -4.47
CA GLY A 30 -9.33 7.66 -3.88
C GLY A 30 -10.57 8.00 -3.08
N SER A 31 -11.75 7.70 -3.63
CA SER A 31 -13.00 7.99 -2.91
C SER A 31 -13.15 7.10 -1.68
N LYS A 32 -12.71 5.86 -1.76
CA LYS A 32 -12.76 4.95 -0.61
C LYS A 32 -11.80 5.39 0.49
N GLN A 33 -10.63 5.90 0.13
CA GLN A 33 -9.69 6.41 1.12
C GLN A 33 -10.29 7.61 1.86
N ALA A 34 -10.95 8.51 1.14
CA ALA A 34 -11.65 9.63 1.77
C ALA A 34 -12.75 9.15 2.71
N GLU A 35 -13.45 8.08 2.34
CA GLU A 35 -14.47 7.49 3.17
C GLU A 35 -13.89 6.94 4.48
N VAL A 36 -12.74 6.24 4.40
CA VAL A 36 -12.07 5.74 5.60
C VAL A 36 -11.66 6.89 6.51
N GLN A 37 -11.12 7.95 5.93
CA GLN A 37 -10.71 9.11 6.73
C GLN A 37 -11.89 9.72 7.45
N ALA A 38 -13.03 9.89 6.77
CA ALA A 38 -14.22 10.44 7.37
C ALA A 38 -14.72 9.57 8.52
N LEU A 39 -14.69 8.25 8.34
CA LEU A 39 -15.12 7.31 9.38
C LEU A 39 -14.20 7.34 10.59
N LEU A 40 -12.88 7.43 10.36
CA LEU A 40 -11.93 7.53 11.47
C LEU A 40 -12.13 8.80 12.27
N LYS A 41 -12.39 9.92 11.59
CA LYS A 41 -12.69 11.19 12.26
C LYS A 41 -13.97 11.10 13.06
N LEU A 42 -15.01 10.48 12.48
CA LEU A 42 -16.28 10.31 13.16
C LEU A 42 -16.14 9.45 14.42
N GLN A 43 -15.34 8.41 14.35
CA GLN A 43 -15.10 7.50 15.46
C GLN A 43 -14.05 8.03 16.44
N LYS A 44 -13.44 9.17 16.14
CA LYS A 44 -12.42 9.82 16.97
C LYS A 44 -11.20 8.90 17.18
N VAL A 45 -10.79 8.22 16.11
CA VAL A 45 -9.63 7.33 16.11
C VAL A 45 -8.46 8.08 15.48
N ASN A 46 -7.31 8.09 16.16
CA ASN A 46 -6.10 8.73 15.63
C ASN A 46 -5.47 7.89 14.54
N TYR A 47 -5.08 8.53 13.46
CA TYR A 47 -4.45 7.87 12.32
C TYR A 47 -3.28 8.71 11.83
N THR A 48 -2.43 8.11 10.98
CA THR A 48 -1.27 8.80 10.45
C THR A 48 -1.31 8.85 8.92
N TYR A 49 -0.65 7.91 8.25
CA TYR A 49 -0.46 8.02 6.80
C TYR A 49 -1.38 7.10 6.02
N PRO A 50 -1.76 7.51 4.80
CA PRO A 50 -2.53 6.63 3.93
C PRO A 50 -1.76 5.35 3.60
N ILE A 51 -2.49 4.24 3.58
CA ILE A 51 -1.93 2.95 3.22
C ILE A 51 -2.87 2.24 2.25
N THR A 52 -2.28 1.56 1.27
CA THR A 52 -3.03 0.73 0.32
C THR A 52 -2.32 -0.61 0.19
N LEU A 53 -3.08 -1.68 0.31
CA LEU A 53 -2.57 -3.02 0.05
C LEU A 53 -3.17 -3.52 -1.26
N MET A 54 -2.32 -3.81 -2.23
CA MET A 54 -2.75 -4.45 -3.47
C MET A 54 -2.76 -5.95 -3.24
N MET A 55 -3.96 -6.52 -3.23
CA MET A 55 -4.13 -7.94 -2.95
C MET A 55 -4.11 -8.77 -4.22
N SER A 56 -4.22 -8.13 -5.39
CA SER A 56 -4.22 -8.79 -6.68
C SER A 56 -3.16 -8.18 -7.57
N ASP A 57 -2.56 -9.00 -8.43
CA ASP A 57 -1.63 -8.50 -9.44
C ASP A 57 -2.44 -7.90 -10.59
N PRO A 58 -2.39 -6.59 -10.82
CA PRO A 58 -3.21 -5.95 -11.85
C PRO A 58 -2.83 -6.36 -13.27
N ARG A 59 -1.65 -6.97 -13.45
CA ARG A 59 -1.20 -7.40 -14.78
C ARG A 59 -1.89 -8.67 -15.24
N VAL A 60 -2.36 -9.50 -14.30
CA VAL A 60 -2.95 -10.82 -14.63
C VAL A 60 -4.36 -11.00 -14.08
N THR A 61 -4.84 -10.08 -13.25
CA THR A 61 -6.17 -10.19 -12.64
C THR A 61 -7.14 -9.36 -13.44
N GLN A 62 -8.28 -9.95 -13.77
CA GLN A 62 -9.31 -9.23 -14.50
C GLN A 62 -9.81 -8.03 -13.68
N TYR A 63 -10.17 -7.00 -14.38
CA TYR A 63 -10.53 -5.70 -13.84
C TYR A 63 -11.55 -5.81 -12.69
N LYS A 64 -12.62 -6.59 -12.89
CA LYS A 64 -13.70 -6.71 -11.91
C LYS A 64 -13.33 -7.57 -10.71
N GLN A 65 -12.24 -8.32 -10.81
CA GLN A 65 -11.81 -9.24 -9.76
C GLN A 65 -10.65 -8.72 -8.93
N ARG A 66 -10.18 -7.50 -9.23
CA ARG A 66 -9.09 -6.90 -8.47
C ARG A 66 -9.56 -6.54 -7.08
N VAL A 67 -8.71 -6.80 -6.09
CA VAL A 67 -9.01 -6.55 -4.69
C VAL A 67 -7.89 -5.71 -4.10
N ALA A 68 -8.27 -4.68 -3.36
CA ALA A 68 -7.32 -3.86 -2.62
C ALA A 68 -7.92 -3.50 -1.27
N ARG A 69 -7.06 -3.20 -0.33
CA ARG A 69 -7.47 -2.63 0.96
C ARG A 69 -6.94 -1.22 1.00
N ILE A 70 -7.80 -0.28 1.37
CA ILE A 70 -7.44 1.13 1.39
C ILE A 70 -7.79 1.73 2.74
N GLY A 71 -6.86 2.47 3.32
CA GLY A 71 -7.11 3.06 4.63
C GLY A 71 -5.96 3.89 5.14
N PHE A 72 -5.75 3.81 6.45
CA PHE A 72 -4.74 4.62 7.14
C PHE A 72 -4.06 3.81 8.23
N LEU A 73 -2.78 4.10 8.41
CA LEU A 73 -2.02 3.58 9.55
C LEU A 73 -2.57 4.19 10.83
N LEU A 74 -2.63 3.38 11.86
CA LEU A 74 -3.08 3.85 13.18
C LEU A 74 -1.88 4.14 14.06
N SER A 75 -1.99 5.19 14.85
CA SER A 75 -0.91 5.63 15.71
C SER A 75 -0.93 4.99 17.09
N SER A 76 -1.95 4.19 17.40
CA SER A 76 -2.10 3.59 18.73
C SER A 76 -2.83 2.25 18.59
N ASN A 77 -3.07 1.61 19.76
CA ASN A 77 -3.79 0.35 19.81
C ASN A 77 -5.31 0.53 19.80
N ALA A 78 -5.79 1.62 19.22
CA ALA A 78 -7.21 1.89 19.16
C ALA A 78 -7.93 0.85 18.30
N ASN A 79 -9.18 0.61 18.63
CA ASN A 79 -10.07 -0.22 17.83
C ASN A 79 -10.94 0.65 16.95
N VAL A 80 -11.48 0.06 15.90
CA VAL A 80 -12.41 0.75 15.02
C VAL A 80 -13.74 0.00 15.01
N ALA A 81 -14.80 0.72 14.68
CA ALA A 81 -16.13 0.14 14.56
C ALA A 81 -16.48 -0.04 13.09
N GLU A 82 -17.40 -0.96 12.82
CA GLU A 82 -17.89 -1.16 11.46
C GLU A 82 -18.41 0.14 10.86
N PRO A 83 -18.28 0.35 9.56
CA PRO A 83 -17.84 -0.64 8.56
C PRO A 83 -16.32 -0.75 8.43
N LEU A 84 -15.53 -0.03 9.22
CA LEU A 84 -14.08 -0.13 9.16
C LEU A 84 -13.63 -1.47 9.70
N LYS A 85 -12.59 -2.01 9.08
CA LYS A 85 -11.93 -3.23 9.53
C LYS A 85 -10.53 -2.88 9.99
N LEU A 86 -9.97 -3.75 10.81
CA LEU A 86 -8.68 -3.55 11.44
C LEU A 86 -7.81 -4.77 11.17
N ASP A 87 -6.55 -4.55 10.79
CA ASP A 87 -5.63 -5.64 10.60
C ASP A 87 -4.22 -5.17 10.89
N THR A 88 -3.30 -6.11 10.99
CA THR A 88 -1.89 -5.86 11.23
C THR A 88 -1.06 -6.56 10.17
N ILE A 89 -0.11 -5.84 9.59
CA ILE A 89 0.91 -6.43 8.74
C ILE A 89 2.09 -6.74 9.65
N PRO A 90 2.53 -8.01 9.74
CA PRO A 90 3.66 -8.32 10.62
C PRO A 90 4.95 -7.71 10.11
N ALA A 91 5.91 -7.53 11.00
CA ALA A 91 7.26 -7.15 10.59
C ALA A 91 7.79 -8.20 9.62
N ARG A 92 8.47 -7.74 8.56
CA ARG A 92 8.91 -8.64 7.51
C ARG A 92 10.03 -8.01 6.70
N HIS A 93 10.70 -8.84 5.93
CA HIS A 93 11.75 -8.40 5.01
C HIS A 93 11.09 -8.06 3.68
N VAL A 94 11.46 -6.94 3.09
CA VAL A 94 10.81 -6.42 1.89
C VAL A 94 11.82 -5.85 0.91
N ILE A 95 11.40 -5.74 -0.35
CA ILE A 95 11.98 -4.82 -1.30
C ILE A 95 11.13 -3.55 -1.20
N SER A 96 11.79 -2.44 -0.92
CA SER A 96 11.14 -1.14 -0.78
C SER A 96 11.56 -0.26 -1.93
N VAL A 97 10.58 0.28 -2.63
CA VAL A 97 10.82 1.24 -3.72
C VAL A 97 10.15 2.54 -3.33
N SER A 98 10.91 3.62 -3.28
CA SER A 98 10.35 4.90 -2.88
C SER A 98 10.77 6.02 -3.83
N ILE A 99 9.90 7.03 -3.93
CA ILE A 99 10.14 8.18 -4.78
C ILE A 99 9.41 9.38 -4.21
N LYS A 100 10.05 10.52 -4.26
CA LYS A 100 9.41 11.81 -4.01
C LYS A 100 8.96 12.38 -5.34
N ALA A 101 7.66 12.41 -5.57
CA ALA A 101 7.12 12.91 -6.82
C ALA A 101 5.63 13.17 -6.62
N HIS A 102 5.05 13.90 -7.59
CA HIS A 102 3.61 14.04 -7.62
C HIS A 102 2.98 12.64 -7.71
N PRO A 103 1.91 12.35 -6.93
CA PRO A 103 1.33 11.01 -6.88
C PRO A 103 0.98 10.42 -8.25
N LEU A 104 0.53 11.26 -9.19
CA LEU A 104 0.16 10.77 -10.52
C LEU A 104 1.32 10.12 -11.26
N PHE A 105 2.55 10.55 -10.98
CA PHE A 105 3.73 10.02 -11.66
C PHE A 105 4.48 8.98 -10.83
N ALA A 106 4.29 9.03 -9.51
CA ALA A 106 5.06 8.20 -8.60
C ALA A 106 4.73 6.72 -8.75
N TYR A 107 3.46 6.39 -8.92
CA TYR A 107 3.04 4.99 -9.00
C TYR A 107 3.68 4.25 -10.17
N GLY A 108 3.67 4.86 -11.36
CA GLY A 108 4.27 4.22 -12.52
C GLY A 108 5.75 3.94 -12.33
N LYS A 109 6.47 4.90 -11.75
CA LYS A 109 7.91 4.75 -11.54
C LYS A 109 8.24 3.71 -10.48
N THR A 110 7.48 3.68 -9.39
CA THR A 110 7.73 2.72 -8.31
C THR A 110 7.44 1.30 -8.76
N TYR A 111 6.31 1.07 -9.41
CA TYR A 111 5.98 -0.27 -9.89
C TYR A 111 6.88 -0.70 -11.04
N GLY A 112 7.28 0.23 -11.91
CA GLY A 112 8.24 -0.08 -12.96
C GLY A 112 9.56 -0.56 -12.39
N ALA A 113 10.07 0.12 -11.35
CA ALA A 113 11.31 -0.28 -10.70
C ALA A 113 11.15 -1.63 -9.99
N LEU A 114 9.99 -1.88 -9.39
CA LEU A 114 9.72 -3.13 -8.71
C LEU A 114 9.67 -4.30 -9.69
N VAL A 115 8.99 -4.13 -10.82
CA VAL A 115 8.92 -5.15 -11.85
C VAL A 115 10.31 -5.45 -12.40
N LYS A 116 11.10 -4.40 -12.63
CA LYS A 116 12.47 -4.57 -13.12
C LYS A 116 13.32 -5.36 -12.12
N TYR A 117 13.18 -5.05 -10.83
CA TYR A 117 13.87 -5.81 -9.79
C TYR A 117 13.50 -7.30 -9.88
N CYS A 118 12.19 -7.58 -9.98
CA CYS A 118 11.72 -8.96 -10.07
C CYS A 118 12.31 -9.69 -11.26
N GLU A 119 12.35 -9.02 -12.42
CA GLU A 119 12.92 -9.62 -13.63
C GLU A 119 14.40 -9.90 -13.47
N GLN A 120 15.14 -8.99 -12.85
CA GLN A 120 16.57 -9.16 -12.66
C GLN A 120 16.91 -10.28 -11.69
N HIS A 121 15.99 -10.61 -10.79
CA HIS A 121 16.20 -11.63 -9.77
C HIS A 121 15.41 -12.91 -10.05
N GLY A 122 14.83 -13.02 -11.23
CA GLY A 122 14.12 -14.24 -11.64
C GLY A 122 12.93 -14.59 -10.78
N MET A 123 12.21 -13.58 -10.31
CA MET A 123 11.07 -13.79 -9.43
C MET A 123 9.85 -13.05 -9.92
N GLY A 124 8.66 -13.51 -9.53
CA GLY A 124 7.43 -12.82 -9.80
C GLY A 124 7.10 -11.80 -8.73
N LEU A 125 6.10 -10.98 -9.03
CA LEU A 125 5.61 -10.00 -8.06
C LEU A 125 4.99 -10.74 -6.87
N GLN A 126 5.42 -10.37 -5.67
CA GLN A 126 4.91 -10.99 -4.44
C GLN A 126 3.84 -10.10 -3.83
N LEU A 127 2.72 -10.69 -3.44
CA LEU A 127 1.58 -9.95 -2.89
C LEU A 127 1.39 -10.28 -1.41
N PRO A 128 0.78 -9.38 -0.66
CA PRO A 128 0.33 -8.06 -1.07
C PRO A 128 1.48 -7.07 -1.13
N THR A 129 1.41 -6.15 -2.10
CA THR A 129 2.28 -4.99 -2.05
C THR A 129 1.64 -3.94 -1.16
N VAL A 130 2.44 -3.22 -0.41
CA VAL A 130 1.98 -2.22 0.55
C VAL A 130 2.48 -0.86 0.10
N GLU A 131 1.55 0.08 -0.08
CA GLU A 131 1.85 1.44 -0.52
C GLU A 131 1.56 2.39 0.61
N ILE A 132 2.55 3.20 0.97
CA ILE A 132 2.41 4.18 2.04
C ILE A 132 2.84 5.53 1.48
N VAL A 133 2.00 6.56 1.72
CA VAL A 133 2.32 7.93 1.30
C VAL A 133 2.64 8.73 2.54
N GLU A 134 3.86 9.27 2.60
CA GLU A 134 4.31 10.04 3.74
C GLU A 134 4.98 11.30 3.23
N HIS A 135 4.36 12.46 3.46
CA HIS A 135 4.95 13.77 3.08
C HIS A 135 5.42 13.80 1.64
N SER A 136 4.53 13.48 0.71
CA SER A 136 4.82 13.48 -0.73
C SER A 136 5.81 12.41 -1.18
N LYS A 137 6.13 11.47 -0.30
CA LYS A 137 6.98 10.34 -0.64
C LYS A 137 6.11 9.09 -0.70
N LEU A 138 6.09 8.46 -1.87
CA LEU A 138 5.41 7.18 -2.04
C LEU A 138 6.41 6.06 -1.85
N THR A 139 6.09 5.12 -0.98
CA THR A 139 6.87 3.92 -0.78
C THR A 139 6.01 2.72 -1.09
N VAL A 140 6.51 1.82 -1.93
CA VAL A 140 5.86 0.55 -2.23
C VAL A 140 6.76 -0.56 -1.70
N GLN A 141 6.21 -1.43 -0.86
CA GLN A 141 6.94 -2.54 -0.27
C GLN A 141 6.39 -3.84 -0.81
N MET A 142 7.29 -4.68 -1.32
CA MET A 142 6.95 -6.03 -1.76
C MET A 142 7.52 -7.01 -0.76
N PRO A 143 6.71 -7.91 -0.16
CA PRO A 143 7.24 -8.88 0.78
C PRO A 143 8.16 -9.86 0.07
N LEU A 144 9.27 -10.19 0.71
CA LEU A 144 10.13 -11.26 0.23
C LEU A 144 9.69 -12.54 0.92
N GLY A 145 9.51 -13.59 0.12
CA GLY A 145 9.07 -14.86 0.66
C GLY A 145 10.10 -15.42 1.63
N LYS A 146 9.60 -16.20 2.56
CA LYS A 146 10.49 -16.98 3.40
C LYS A 146 10.83 -18.26 2.69
N GLU A 147 11.99 -18.67 2.94
CA GLU A 147 12.31 -19.94 2.45
C GLU A 147 12.13 -20.96 3.43
#